data_9038000fb0cd44632ec9832f68a82976
#
_entry.id   9038000fb0cd44632ec9832f68a82976
#
_cell.length_a   1.000
_cell.length_b   1.000
_cell.length_c   1.000
_cell.angle_alpha   90.00
_cell.angle_beta   90.00
_cell.angle_gamma   90.00
#
_symmetry.space_group_name_H-M   'P 1'
#
loop_
_entity.id
_entity.type
_entity.pdbx_description
1 polymer ?
#
loop_
_entity_poly.entity_id
_entity_poly.type
_entity_poly.pdbx_seq_one_letter_code
_entity_poly.pdbx_strand_id
1 'polypeptide(L)'
;IGDNVWILRGAMILAHDHCRKLKTDVKIGNNSVIGINSVIMPGVVIGSNVVVGACSVVTKDIPSGSIVAGNPAKIIKSGIVVNDKGQIVE
;
A
#
# COMPACT_ATOMS: atom_id res chain seq x y z
N ILE A 1 1.91 3.55 -10.34
CA ILE A 1 1.39 2.20 -9.99
C ILE A 1 2.07 1.18 -10.89
N GLY A 2 2.66 0.15 -10.31
CA GLY A 2 3.35 -0.91 -11.04
C GLY A 2 2.39 -1.91 -11.68
N ASP A 3 2.94 -3.05 -12.12
CA ASP A 3 2.17 -4.13 -12.74
C ASP A 3 1.56 -5.03 -11.68
N ASN A 4 0.40 -5.63 -12.01
CA ASN A 4 -0.29 -6.59 -11.15
C ASN A 4 -0.59 -6.03 -9.75
N VAL A 5 -1.02 -4.78 -9.68
CA VAL A 5 -1.44 -4.15 -8.43
C VAL A 5 -2.95 -4.34 -8.27
N TRP A 6 -3.35 -4.85 -7.12
CA TRP A 6 -4.75 -5.06 -6.77
C TRP A 6 -5.19 -3.98 -5.79
N ILE A 7 -6.09 -3.12 -6.22
CA ILE A 7 -6.67 -2.08 -5.37
C ILE A 7 -8.12 -2.48 -5.11
N LEU A 8 -8.40 -2.86 -3.89
CA LEU A 8 -9.68 -3.44 -3.52
C LEU A 8 -10.71 -2.35 -3.21
N ARG A 9 -11.99 -2.77 -3.07
CA ARG A 9 -13.12 -1.86 -2.92
C ARG A 9 -12.91 -0.85 -1.80
N GLY A 10 -13.19 0.42 -2.08
CA GLY A 10 -13.15 1.48 -1.09
C GLY A 10 -11.76 1.97 -0.72
N ALA A 11 -10.71 1.39 -1.29
CA ALA A 11 -9.36 1.88 -1.04
C ALA A 11 -9.19 3.29 -1.65
N MET A 12 -8.54 4.18 -0.90
CA MET A 12 -8.31 5.55 -1.32
C MET A 12 -6.81 5.81 -1.39
N ILE A 13 -6.35 6.24 -2.56
CA ILE A 13 -4.98 6.62 -2.78
C ILE A 13 -4.96 8.13 -2.97
N LEU A 14 -4.39 8.84 -2.01
CA LEU A 14 -4.44 10.29 -1.98
C LEU A 14 -3.15 10.88 -2.57
N ALA A 15 -3.29 11.73 -3.57
CA ALA A 15 -2.15 12.37 -4.24
C ALA A 15 -2.01 13.84 -3.87
N HIS A 16 -2.82 14.35 -2.94
CA HIS A 16 -2.86 15.76 -2.61
C HIS A 16 -3.02 15.96 -1.10
N ASP A 17 -2.09 16.66 -0.50
CA ASP A 17 -2.20 17.05 0.91
C ASP A 17 -2.73 18.49 0.99
N HIS A 18 -4.01 18.61 1.27
CA HIS A 18 -4.68 19.90 1.33
C HIS A 18 -4.11 20.80 2.44
N CYS A 19 -3.78 20.21 3.57
CA CYS A 19 -3.32 20.95 4.74
C CYS A 19 -1.95 21.59 4.51
N ARG A 20 -1.07 20.90 3.78
CA ARG A 20 0.27 21.38 3.47
C ARG A 20 0.38 22.05 2.10
N LYS A 21 -0.72 22.06 1.35
CA LYS A 21 -0.77 22.59 -0.01
C LYS A 21 0.27 21.96 -0.94
N LEU A 22 0.61 20.70 -0.68
CA LEU A 22 1.54 19.93 -1.48
C LEU A 22 0.80 18.92 -2.33
N LYS A 23 1.22 18.79 -3.57
CA LYS A 23 0.77 17.73 -4.45
C LYS A 23 1.91 16.72 -4.53
N THR A 24 1.69 15.54 -3.98
CA THR A 24 2.70 14.49 -3.94
C THR A 24 2.12 13.19 -4.45
N ASP A 25 2.81 12.56 -5.39
CA ASP A 25 2.33 11.31 -5.98
C ASP A 25 2.61 10.14 -5.05
N VAL A 26 1.68 9.20 -5.02
CA VAL A 26 1.87 7.91 -4.38
C VAL A 26 2.46 6.95 -5.40
N LYS A 27 3.48 6.20 -4.99
CA LYS A 27 4.09 5.17 -5.82
C LYS A 27 3.82 3.80 -5.21
N ILE A 28 3.37 2.86 -6.03
CA ILE A 28 3.08 1.49 -5.61
C ILE A 28 3.82 0.54 -6.55
N GLY A 29 4.66 -0.31 -5.99
CA GLY A 29 5.44 -1.28 -6.74
C GLY A 29 4.61 -2.45 -7.25
N ASN A 30 5.26 -3.36 -7.96
CA ASN A 30 4.60 -4.49 -8.62
C ASN A 30 4.07 -5.52 -7.62
N ASN A 31 3.01 -6.23 -8.01
CA ASN A 31 2.45 -7.35 -7.25
C ASN A 31 2.06 -6.96 -5.83
N SER A 32 1.52 -5.75 -5.66
CA SER A 32 1.07 -5.28 -4.36
C SER A 32 -0.45 -5.34 -4.26
N VAL A 33 -0.96 -5.51 -3.05
CA VAL A 33 -2.41 -5.56 -2.77
C VAL A 33 -2.76 -4.48 -1.77
N ILE A 34 -3.68 -3.60 -2.15
CA ILE A 34 -4.20 -2.55 -1.27
C ILE A 34 -5.57 -3.01 -0.79
N GLY A 35 -5.69 -3.27 0.50
CA GLY A 35 -6.88 -3.88 1.08
C GLY A 35 -8.11 -2.99 1.05
N ILE A 36 -9.27 -3.59 1.31
CA ILE A 36 -10.57 -2.92 1.30
C ILE A 36 -10.57 -1.75 2.29
N ASN A 37 -11.07 -0.59 1.84
CA ASN A 37 -11.21 0.61 2.67
C ASN A 37 -9.91 1.10 3.30
N SER A 38 -8.78 0.78 2.71
CA SER A 38 -7.49 1.31 3.15
C SER A 38 -7.27 2.71 2.60
N VAL A 39 -6.48 3.51 3.29
CA VAL A 39 -6.11 4.86 2.87
C VAL A 39 -4.61 4.96 2.75
N ILE A 40 -4.12 5.37 1.59
CA ILE A 40 -2.70 5.63 1.34
C ILE A 40 -2.51 7.14 1.30
N MET A 41 -1.73 7.66 2.23
CA MET A 41 -1.53 9.10 2.35
C MET A 41 -0.62 9.64 1.23
N PRO A 42 -0.72 10.95 0.92
CA PRO A 42 0.08 11.55 -0.16
C PRO A 42 1.58 11.36 0.05
N GLY A 43 2.30 11.11 -1.03
CA GLY A 43 3.75 11.00 -1.03
C GLY A 43 4.31 9.67 -0.53
N VAL A 44 3.45 8.73 -0.13
CA VAL A 44 3.88 7.43 0.35
C VAL A 44 4.41 6.57 -0.81
N VAL A 45 5.54 5.93 -0.59
CA VAL A 45 6.13 4.96 -1.53
C VAL A 45 5.90 3.56 -0.97
N ILE A 46 5.16 2.74 -1.70
CA ILE A 46 4.92 1.35 -1.37
C ILE A 46 5.77 0.50 -2.30
N GLY A 47 6.59 -0.36 -1.75
CA GLY A 47 7.46 -1.25 -2.52
C GLY A 47 6.69 -2.32 -3.28
N SER A 48 7.41 -3.27 -3.85
CA SER A 48 6.82 -4.42 -4.54
C SER A 48 6.52 -5.53 -3.54
N ASN A 49 5.56 -6.42 -3.88
CA ASN A 49 5.17 -7.54 -3.02
C ASN A 49 4.71 -7.08 -1.63
N VAL A 50 3.91 -6.02 -1.59
CA VAL A 50 3.36 -5.46 -0.34
C VAL A 50 1.88 -5.78 -0.24
N VAL A 51 1.45 -6.23 0.93
CA VAL A 51 0.03 -6.41 1.23
C VAL A 51 -0.37 -5.42 2.31
N VAL A 52 -1.32 -4.56 2.00
CA VAL A 52 -1.92 -3.64 2.96
C VAL A 52 -3.23 -4.24 3.44
N GLY A 53 -3.34 -4.50 4.73
CA GLY A 53 -4.56 -5.07 5.32
C GLY A 53 -5.76 -4.15 5.19
N ALA A 54 -6.96 -4.71 5.29
CA ALA A 54 -8.20 -3.94 5.19
C ALA A 54 -8.29 -2.86 6.28
N CYS A 55 -8.86 -1.72 5.94
CA CYS A 55 -9.08 -0.60 6.84
C CYS A 55 -7.80 -0.02 7.46
N SER A 56 -6.67 -0.17 6.76
CA SER A 56 -5.39 0.37 7.22
C SER A 56 -5.18 1.79 6.73
N VAL A 57 -4.42 2.57 7.48
CA VAL A 57 -4.03 3.93 7.07
C VAL A 57 -2.51 3.96 6.95
N VAL A 58 -2.01 4.05 5.72
CA VAL A 58 -0.56 4.04 5.45
C VAL A 58 -0.06 5.47 5.43
N THR A 59 0.77 5.80 6.40
CA THR A 59 1.30 7.16 6.59
C THR A 59 2.79 7.27 6.31
N LYS A 60 3.49 6.15 6.14
CA LYS A 60 4.93 6.08 5.89
C LYS A 60 5.22 5.12 4.75
N ASP A 61 6.40 5.26 4.17
CA ASP A 61 6.85 4.36 3.12
C ASP A 61 6.91 2.91 3.62
N ILE A 62 6.54 1.99 2.76
CA ILE A 62 6.50 0.55 3.08
C ILE A 62 7.55 -0.16 2.25
N PRO A 63 8.51 -0.87 2.86
CA PRO A 63 9.52 -1.62 2.13
C PRO A 63 8.89 -2.81 1.40
N SER A 64 9.55 -3.24 0.32
CA SER A 64 9.09 -4.39 -0.46
C SER A 64 9.02 -5.66 0.40
N GLY A 65 8.08 -6.54 0.08
CA GLY A 65 7.93 -7.82 0.74
C GLY A 65 7.31 -7.73 2.13
N SER A 66 6.50 -6.72 2.41
CA SER A 66 5.93 -6.53 3.74
C SER A 66 4.42 -6.70 3.75
N ILE A 67 3.88 -7.18 4.86
CA ILE A 67 2.45 -7.09 5.19
C ILE A 67 2.30 -6.02 6.26
N VAL A 68 1.44 -5.05 6.01
CA VAL A 68 1.16 -3.97 6.95
C VAL A 68 -0.32 -3.91 7.27
N ALA A 69 -0.66 -3.45 8.47
CA ALA A 69 -2.05 -3.29 8.89
C ALA A 69 -2.15 -2.29 10.04
N GLY A 70 -3.34 -1.75 10.22
CA GLY A 70 -3.66 -0.86 11.33
C GLY A 70 -3.71 0.60 10.96
N ASN A 71 -3.96 1.43 11.96
CA ASN A 71 -4.01 2.89 11.85
C ASN A 71 -3.23 3.51 13.01
N PRO A 72 -2.01 4.06 12.78
CA PRO A 72 -1.27 4.00 11.51
C PRO A 72 -0.82 2.57 11.21
N ALA A 73 -0.66 2.25 9.93
CA ALA A 73 -0.26 0.92 9.51
C ALA A 73 1.15 0.60 9.98
N LYS A 74 1.33 -0.62 10.46
CA LYS A 74 2.63 -1.13 10.92
C LYS A 74 2.94 -2.45 10.25
N ILE A 75 4.23 -2.73 10.08
CA ILE A 75 4.68 -3.98 9.47
C ILE A 75 4.41 -5.11 10.45
N ILE A 76 3.63 -6.10 10.01
CA ILE A 76 3.33 -7.30 10.79
C ILE A 76 4.05 -8.53 10.29
N LYS A 77 4.52 -8.52 9.05
CA LYS A 77 5.35 -9.59 8.48
C LYS A 77 6.20 -9.00 7.36
N SER A 78 7.40 -9.53 7.17
CA SER A 78 8.28 -9.13 6.08
C SER A 78 8.85 -10.36 5.37
N GLY A 79 9.50 -10.13 4.21
CA GLY A 79 10.07 -11.22 3.43
C GLY A 79 9.04 -12.04 2.66
N ILE A 80 7.86 -11.48 2.37
CA ILE A 80 6.83 -12.17 1.58
C ILE A 80 7.04 -11.94 0.08
N VAL A 81 6.44 -12.83 -0.72
CA VAL A 81 6.34 -12.70 -2.16
C VAL A 81 4.86 -12.80 -2.53
N VAL A 82 4.41 -11.94 -3.43
CA VAL A 82 3.03 -11.92 -3.92
C VAL A 82 3.05 -12.26 -5.41
N ASN A 83 2.18 -13.18 -5.84
CA ASN A 83 2.09 -13.52 -7.25
C ASN A 83 1.25 -12.51 -8.04
N ASP A 84 1.10 -12.71 -9.34
CA ASP A 84 0.34 -11.82 -10.21
C ASP A 84 -1.17 -11.82 -9.95
N LYS A 85 -1.65 -12.77 -9.16
CA LYS A 85 -3.06 -12.87 -8.76
C LYS A 85 -3.33 -12.25 -7.38
N GLY A 86 -2.34 -11.58 -6.79
CA GLY A 86 -2.48 -10.96 -5.49
C GLY A 86 -2.44 -11.94 -4.32
N GLN A 87 -1.91 -13.14 -4.53
CA GLN A 87 -1.84 -14.17 -3.49
C GLN A 87 -0.44 -14.24 -2.91
N ILE A 88 -0.35 -14.40 -1.60
CA ILE A 88 0.94 -14.56 -0.92
C ILE A 88 1.49 -15.95 -1.23
N VAL A 89 2.73 -15.98 -1.69
CA VAL A 89 3.47 -17.21 -1.99
C VAL A 89 4.66 -17.25 -1.04
N GLU A 90 4.76 -18.29 -0.26
CA GLU A 90 5.86 -18.47 0.70
C GLU A 90 6.82 -19.57 0.28
#